data_048b71e75210d216d11d22337aa7d6c5
#
_entry.id   048b71e75210d216d11d22337aa7d6c5
#
_cell.length_a   1.000
_cell.length_b   1.000
_cell.length_c   1.000
_cell.angle_alpha   90.00
_cell.angle_beta   90.00
_cell.angle_gamma   90.00
#
_symmetry.space_group_name_H-M   'P 1'
#
loop_
_entity.id
_entity.type
_entity.pdbx_description
1 polymer ?
#
loop_
_entity_poly.entity_id
_entity_poly.type
_entity_poly.pdbx_seq_one_letter_code
_entity_poly.pdbx_strand_id
1 'polypeptide(L)'
;MSLRILTNIYLTKDEGGIKQMKVLLLFSSADIGGAERSLSRMALSNDDDAVSYQLSTFGSYGVWSEWVASAGGVPICFDKRVWKLLKYIFTEKPDAIYIIGFRLAVLLRVITPFISKSFLVQGVRWNPNSNSMLDKTFRFVEWLFGSLLDGYIVNSNSARLNLNKLVKKNIELIYNGIADIQPINSKKSDNKNIIITIANLSVRKGYEDYLRAIAIVVNKVPESRFLFLGKDNLDGKIQQLIIDNNLENSVQYLGFQEKIDEFLENSAVFVLPSLYGEGCPTSILEAFSFSLPVVAYQIDGIPELVTHGVDGLLFDVGDVNALADGIINLLLDPEKSTKMGISGYQKVKDYFLLNDMVKKHNDYFLRLK
;
A
#
# COMPACT_ATOMS: atom_id res chain seq x y z
N MET A 1 5.70 -39.47 13.98
CA MET A 1 6.77 -38.57 13.55
C MET A 1 6.32 -37.18 13.94
N SER A 2 6.45 -36.85 15.19
CA SER A 2 5.79 -35.76 15.89
C SER A 2 6.77 -35.20 16.93
N LEU A 3 6.72 -33.94 17.24
CA LEU A 3 7.53 -33.21 18.24
C LEU A 3 8.95 -32.80 17.82
N ARG A 4 9.07 -31.80 16.91
CA ARG A 4 10.31 -31.01 16.76
C ARG A 4 10.10 -29.54 16.33
N ILE A 5 8.93 -28.94 16.57
CA ILE A 5 8.63 -27.56 16.13
C ILE A 5 8.49 -26.55 17.29
N LEU A 6 8.64 -26.97 18.54
CA LEU A 6 8.38 -26.07 19.70
C LEU A 6 9.60 -25.72 20.57
N THR A 7 10.83 -25.86 20.09
CA THR A 7 12.03 -25.65 20.95
C THR A 7 13.10 -24.69 20.40
N ASN A 8 12.77 -23.74 19.53
CA ASN A 8 13.77 -22.75 19.08
C ASN A 8 13.42 -21.30 19.45
N ILE A 9 12.73 -21.06 20.56
CA ILE A 9 12.37 -19.69 21.00
C ILE A 9 13.26 -19.16 22.14
N TYR A 10 14.07 -19.97 22.78
CA TYR A 10 14.95 -19.50 23.86
C TYR A 10 16.31 -20.21 23.79
N LEU A 11 17.34 -19.43 23.58
CA LEU A 11 18.77 -19.60 23.89
C LEU A 11 19.68 -19.28 22.70
N THR A 12 19.95 -18.01 22.47
CA THR A 12 21.26 -17.62 21.97
C THR A 12 21.92 -16.75 23.03
N LYS A 13 22.86 -17.34 23.75
CA LYS A 13 23.84 -16.65 24.59
C LYS A 13 24.70 -15.73 23.72
N ASP A 14 24.96 -14.55 24.25
CA ASP A 14 26.01 -13.63 23.80
C ASP A 14 27.33 -14.35 23.56
N GLU A 15 27.65 -14.58 22.31
CA GLU A 15 29.02 -14.73 21.84
C GLU A 15 29.23 -13.64 20.79
N GLY A 16 29.84 -12.51 21.17
CA GLY A 16 30.48 -11.51 20.30
C GLY A 16 29.80 -11.07 18.98
N GLY A 17 28.54 -11.41 18.75
CA GLY A 17 27.77 -11.09 17.56
C GLY A 17 27.19 -9.66 17.62
N ILE A 18 27.07 -9.04 16.47
CA ILE A 18 26.37 -7.75 16.30
C ILE A 18 24.98 -7.90 16.91
N LYS A 19 24.69 -7.11 17.96
CA LYS A 19 23.38 -7.15 18.64
C LYS A 19 22.29 -6.83 17.60
N GLN A 20 21.39 -7.79 17.34
CA GLN A 20 20.27 -7.66 16.42
C GLN A 20 19.40 -6.43 16.78
N MET A 21 18.97 -5.66 15.77
CA MET A 21 18.03 -4.56 15.90
C MET A 21 16.59 -5.09 15.94
N LYS A 22 15.91 -4.96 17.08
CA LYS A 22 14.53 -5.43 17.27
C LYS A 22 13.55 -4.31 16.94
N VAL A 23 12.77 -4.45 15.90
CA VAL A 23 11.76 -3.47 15.44
C VAL A 23 10.35 -4.01 15.71
N LEU A 24 9.59 -3.32 16.55
CA LEU A 24 8.16 -3.56 16.69
C LEU A 24 7.41 -2.83 15.56
N LEU A 25 6.97 -3.54 14.53
CA LEU A 25 6.12 -2.98 13.48
C LEU A 25 4.66 -3.02 13.96
N LEU A 26 4.11 -1.83 14.27
CA LEU A 26 2.85 -1.66 14.96
C LEU A 26 1.80 -0.97 14.09
N PHE A 27 0.77 -1.71 13.70
CA PHE A 27 -0.40 -1.19 12.98
C PHE A 27 -1.48 -0.71 13.94
N SER A 28 -2.22 0.33 13.55
CA SER A 28 -3.31 0.89 14.38
C SER A 28 -4.60 0.09 14.36
N SER A 29 -4.83 -0.73 13.31
CA SER A 29 -5.99 -1.60 13.17
C SER A 29 -5.60 -3.00 12.71
N ALA A 30 -6.52 -3.95 12.85
CA ALA A 30 -6.41 -5.31 12.33
C ALA A 30 -7.07 -5.48 10.95
N ASP A 31 -7.43 -4.39 10.29
CA ASP A 31 -7.90 -4.40 8.91
C ASP A 31 -6.72 -4.65 7.96
N ILE A 32 -7.03 -5.15 6.79
CA ILE A 32 -6.05 -5.38 5.76
C ILE A 32 -6.23 -4.38 4.63
N GLY A 33 -5.23 -3.51 4.46
CA GLY A 33 -5.13 -2.54 3.39
C GLY A 33 -3.79 -2.63 2.66
N GLY A 34 -3.54 -1.68 1.75
CA GLY A 34 -2.29 -1.66 0.99
C GLY A 34 -1.05 -1.45 1.86
N ALA A 35 -1.14 -0.61 2.91
CA ALA A 35 -0.03 -0.35 3.82
C ALA A 35 0.29 -1.58 4.69
N GLU A 36 -0.75 -2.20 5.26
CA GLU A 36 -0.63 -3.41 6.09
C GLU A 36 -0.03 -4.56 5.29
N ARG A 37 -0.53 -4.82 4.07
CA ARG A 37 0.02 -5.86 3.19
C ARG A 37 1.47 -5.59 2.82
N SER A 38 1.78 -4.40 2.35
CA SER A 38 3.11 -4.04 1.87
C SER A 38 4.18 -4.16 2.96
N LEU A 39 3.91 -3.59 4.15
CA LEU A 39 4.87 -3.63 5.25
C LEU A 39 4.95 -5.00 5.92
N SER A 40 3.85 -5.75 5.98
CA SER A 40 3.91 -7.13 6.49
C SER A 40 4.68 -8.04 5.54
N ARG A 41 4.50 -7.92 4.22
CA ARG A 41 5.31 -8.64 3.23
C ARG A 41 6.80 -8.29 3.39
N MET A 42 7.13 -7.01 3.54
CA MET A 42 8.50 -6.56 3.81
C MET A 42 9.08 -7.23 5.05
N ALA A 43 8.35 -7.25 6.17
CA ALA A 43 8.82 -7.85 7.41
C ALA A 43 8.96 -9.38 7.33
N LEU A 44 8.03 -10.06 6.63
CA LEU A 44 8.06 -11.52 6.44
C LEU A 44 9.13 -11.99 5.45
N SER A 45 9.51 -11.12 4.51
CA SER A 45 10.56 -11.41 3.52
C SER A 45 11.95 -10.97 3.97
N ASN A 46 12.08 -10.49 5.22
CA ASN A 46 13.38 -10.12 5.76
C ASN A 46 14.18 -11.35 6.14
N ASP A 47 15.32 -11.54 5.50
CA ASP A 47 16.30 -12.61 5.73
C ASP A 47 17.61 -12.09 6.36
N ASP A 48 17.69 -10.80 6.69
CA ASP A 48 18.84 -10.18 7.33
C ASP A 48 18.80 -10.36 8.85
N ASP A 49 19.74 -11.11 9.37
CA ASP A 49 19.87 -11.38 10.81
C ASP A 49 20.19 -10.12 11.64
N ALA A 50 20.64 -9.03 11.02
CA ALA A 50 20.95 -7.79 11.73
C ALA A 50 19.70 -7.05 12.22
N VAL A 51 18.53 -7.26 11.58
CA VAL A 51 17.26 -6.64 11.94
C VAL A 51 16.17 -7.70 12.06
N SER A 52 15.37 -7.64 13.11
CA SER A 52 14.18 -8.48 13.26
C SER A 52 12.92 -7.64 13.40
N TYR A 53 11.86 -8.05 12.72
CA TYR A 53 10.56 -7.37 12.75
C TYR A 53 9.54 -8.21 13.51
N GLN A 54 9.00 -7.66 14.60
CA GLN A 54 7.84 -8.22 15.27
C GLN A 54 6.57 -7.55 14.72
N LEU A 55 5.77 -8.32 13.99
CA LEU A 55 4.50 -7.87 13.44
C LEU A 55 3.45 -7.75 14.54
N SER A 56 2.83 -6.57 14.67
CA SER A 56 1.84 -6.34 15.70
C SER A 56 0.73 -5.38 15.29
N THR A 57 -0.43 -5.50 15.92
CA THR A 57 -1.56 -4.58 15.74
C THR A 57 -2.11 -4.12 17.09
N PHE A 58 -2.51 -2.85 17.16
CA PHE A 58 -3.28 -2.35 18.29
C PHE A 58 -4.71 -2.91 18.30
N GLY A 59 -5.21 -3.38 17.14
CA GLY A 59 -6.49 -4.06 17.01
C GLY A 59 -6.56 -5.42 17.71
N SER A 60 -7.73 -6.06 17.62
CA SER A 60 -7.94 -7.45 18.01
C SER A 60 -7.54 -8.40 16.88
N TYR A 61 -7.47 -9.69 17.15
CA TYR A 61 -7.27 -10.70 16.14
C TYR A 61 -8.36 -10.61 15.05
N GLY A 62 -7.97 -10.67 13.78
CA GLY A 62 -8.88 -10.51 12.63
C GLY A 62 -8.17 -10.75 11.31
N VAL A 63 -8.76 -10.29 10.21
CA VAL A 63 -8.35 -10.59 8.82
C VAL A 63 -6.85 -10.38 8.57
N TRP A 64 -6.26 -9.29 9.08
CA TRP A 64 -4.82 -9.06 8.94
C TRP A 64 -4.01 -10.12 9.69
N SER A 65 -4.41 -10.46 10.92
CA SER A 65 -3.70 -11.44 11.75
C SER A 65 -3.78 -12.85 11.16
N GLU A 66 -4.93 -13.22 10.62
CA GLU A 66 -5.14 -14.49 9.90
C GLU A 66 -4.24 -14.56 8.67
N TRP A 67 -4.19 -13.48 7.90
CA TRP A 67 -3.33 -13.41 6.73
C TRP A 67 -1.83 -13.48 7.07
N VAL A 68 -1.38 -12.78 8.12
CA VAL A 68 0.02 -12.87 8.61
C VAL A 68 0.33 -14.31 9.06
N ALA A 69 -0.57 -14.94 9.80
CA ALA A 69 -0.39 -16.32 10.28
C ALA A 69 -0.35 -17.32 9.10
N SER A 70 -1.20 -17.16 8.09
CA SER A 70 -1.19 -18.00 6.89
C SER A 70 0.10 -17.87 6.08
N ALA A 71 0.74 -16.69 6.14
CA ALA A 71 2.04 -16.42 5.53
C ALA A 71 3.24 -16.83 6.40
N GLY A 72 3.02 -17.58 7.50
CA GLY A 72 4.07 -18.10 8.38
C GLY A 72 4.55 -17.12 9.47
N GLY A 73 3.94 -15.94 9.59
CA GLY A 73 4.25 -14.97 10.63
C GLY A 73 3.53 -15.23 11.95
N VAL A 74 4.00 -14.60 13.02
CA VAL A 74 3.38 -14.66 14.36
C VAL A 74 2.90 -13.26 14.74
N PRO A 75 1.62 -12.91 14.48
CA PRO A 75 1.11 -11.57 14.78
C PRO A 75 0.81 -11.41 16.28
N ILE A 76 1.14 -10.24 16.83
CA ILE A 76 0.75 -9.86 18.20
C ILE A 76 -0.42 -8.87 18.13
N CYS A 77 -1.49 -9.16 18.89
CA CYS A 77 -2.69 -8.33 18.95
C CYS A 77 -2.88 -7.74 20.36
N PHE A 78 -3.06 -6.43 20.44
CA PHE A 78 -3.21 -5.74 21.73
C PHE A 78 -4.66 -5.50 22.14
N ASP A 79 -5.66 -5.94 21.34
CA ASP A 79 -7.11 -5.87 21.62
C ASP A 79 -7.60 -4.46 21.97
N LYS A 80 -7.03 -3.43 21.37
CA LYS A 80 -7.27 -2.01 21.69
C LYS A 80 -6.97 -1.64 23.14
N ARG A 81 -6.17 -2.45 23.87
CA ARG A 81 -5.83 -2.25 25.29
C ARG A 81 -4.45 -1.62 25.41
N VAL A 82 -4.42 -0.33 25.69
CA VAL A 82 -3.18 0.45 25.85
C VAL A 82 -2.22 -0.21 26.85
N TRP A 83 -2.74 -0.68 28.01
CA TRP A 83 -1.90 -1.32 29.04
C TRP A 83 -1.17 -2.58 28.54
N LYS A 84 -1.79 -3.38 27.64
CA LYS A 84 -1.12 -4.56 27.04
C LYS A 84 0.06 -4.13 26.15
N LEU A 85 -0.14 -3.10 25.34
CA LEU A 85 0.90 -2.54 24.49
C LEU A 85 2.04 -1.97 25.34
N LEU A 86 1.72 -1.15 26.35
CA LEU A 86 2.75 -0.56 27.22
C LEU A 86 3.52 -1.61 28.03
N LYS A 87 2.82 -2.64 28.55
CA LYS A 87 3.46 -3.77 29.21
C LYS A 87 4.43 -4.47 28.25
N TYR A 88 4.02 -4.75 27.02
CA TYR A 88 4.85 -5.39 26.00
C TYR A 88 6.12 -4.55 25.72
N ILE A 89 5.96 -3.24 25.46
CA ILE A 89 7.10 -2.34 25.22
C ILE A 89 8.07 -2.34 26.42
N PHE A 90 7.53 -2.31 27.64
CA PHE A 90 8.34 -2.32 28.86
C PHE A 90 9.10 -3.63 29.09
N THR A 91 8.47 -4.79 28.76
CA THR A 91 9.08 -6.12 28.99
C THR A 91 10.04 -6.52 27.88
N GLU A 92 9.64 -6.37 26.62
CA GLU A 92 10.39 -6.83 25.45
C GLU A 92 11.47 -5.83 25.00
N LYS A 93 11.29 -4.54 25.36
CA LYS A 93 12.23 -3.44 25.09
C LYS A 93 12.71 -3.44 23.63
N PRO A 94 11.81 -3.31 22.65
CA PRO A 94 12.21 -3.21 21.25
C PRO A 94 13.17 -2.02 21.09
N ASP A 95 14.18 -2.15 20.21
CA ASP A 95 15.13 -1.06 19.94
C ASP A 95 14.41 0.07 19.19
N ALA A 96 13.45 -0.26 18.30
CA ALA A 96 12.61 0.72 17.63
C ALA A 96 11.13 0.29 17.59
N ILE A 97 10.23 1.26 17.55
CA ILE A 97 8.80 1.07 17.31
C ILE A 97 8.43 1.80 16.01
N TYR A 98 8.10 1.03 14.97
CA TYR A 98 7.67 1.54 13.68
C TYR A 98 6.14 1.57 13.64
N ILE A 99 5.58 2.78 13.73
CA ILE A 99 4.16 3.00 13.99
C ILE A 99 3.44 3.36 12.69
N ILE A 100 2.42 2.56 12.32
CA ILE A 100 1.55 2.81 11.19
C ILE A 100 0.16 3.19 11.72
N GLY A 101 -0.10 4.49 11.78
CA GLY A 101 -1.35 5.03 12.27
C GLY A 101 -1.16 6.27 13.14
N PHE A 102 -1.77 7.37 12.70
CA PHE A 102 -1.59 8.69 13.28
C PHE A 102 -1.96 8.77 14.77
N ARG A 103 -3.16 8.30 15.15
CA ARG A 103 -3.65 8.39 16.54
C ARG A 103 -2.75 7.64 17.52
N LEU A 104 -2.27 6.48 17.10
CA LEU A 104 -1.38 5.65 17.91
C LEU A 104 0.00 6.29 18.04
N ALA A 105 0.51 6.91 16.97
CA ALA A 105 1.76 7.66 17.03
C ALA A 105 1.68 8.85 18.01
N VAL A 106 0.57 9.57 18.05
CA VAL A 106 0.36 10.66 19.04
C VAL A 106 0.42 10.14 20.47
N LEU A 107 -0.24 9.02 20.75
CA LEU A 107 -0.22 8.40 22.08
C LEU A 107 1.18 7.98 22.49
N LEU A 108 1.87 7.25 21.62
CA LEU A 108 3.18 6.66 21.96
C LEU A 108 4.29 7.70 22.09
N ARG A 109 4.28 8.79 21.30
CA ARG A 109 5.29 9.84 21.43
C ARG A 109 5.28 10.54 22.80
N VAL A 110 4.13 10.53 23.50
CA VAL A 110 4.00 11.10 24.86
C VAL A 110 4.42 10.09 25.92
N ILE A 111 4.08 8.82 25.77
CA ILE A 111 4.23 7.82 26.84
C ILE A 111 5.58 7.09 26.77
N THR A 112 6.04 6.72 25.57
CA THR A 112 7.22 5.87 25.39
C THR A 112 8.49 6.43 26.07
N PRO A 113 8.80 7.75 26.04
CA PRO A 113 9.99 8.27 26.69
C PRO A 113 10.10 7.96 28.19
N PHE A 114 8.97 7.69 28.85
CA PHE A 114 8.90 7.38 30.30
C PHE A 114 9.06 5.88 30.59
N ILE A 115 8.86 5.00 29.60
CA ILE A 115 8.83 3.54 29.81
C ILE A 115 9.87 2.76 29.01
N SER A 116 10.44 3.34 27.96
CA SER A 116 11.41 2.67 27.10
C SER A 116 12.38 3.68 26.46
N LYS A 117 13.54 3.18 26.04
CA LYS A 117 14.51 3.91 25.22
C LYS A 117 14.37 3.61 23.73
N SER A 118 13.25 3.01 23.31
CA SER A 118 12.99 2.65 21.92
C SER A 118 12.93 3.89 21.04
N PHE A 119 13.55 3.84 19.86
CA PHE A 119 13.34 4.85 18.82
C PHE A 119 11.90 4.81 18.32
N LEU A 120 11.28 5.98 18.21
CA LEU A 120 9.91 6.11 17.68
C LEU A 120 9.97 6.60 16.24
N VAL A 121 9.54 5.74 15.31
CA VAL A 121 9.49 6.04 13.88
C VAL A 121 8.06 5.96 13.40
N GLN A 122 7.56 6.99 12.72
CA GLN A 122 6.22 6.97 12.14
C GLN A 122 6.26 6.70 10.64
N GLY A 123 5.46 5.72 10.21
CA GLY A 123 5.19 5.48 8.80
C GLY A 123 4.02 6.35 8.30
N VAL A 124 4.28 7.18 7.29
CA VAL A 124 3.25 7.98 6.60
C VAL A 124 3.05 7.38 5.21
N ARG A 125 1.91 6.70 5.03
CA ARG A 125 1.62 5.88 3.84
C ARG A 125 0.56 6.51 2.93
N TRP A 126 0.28 7.78 3.12
CA TRP A 126 -0.60 8.62 2.30
C TRP A 126 -0.03 10.02 2.19
N ASN A 127 -0.53 10.82 1.26
CA ASN A 127 -0.17 12.25 1.20
C ASN A 127 -1.17 13.07 2.04
N PRO A 128 -0.77 13.68 3.18
CA PRO A 128 -1.65 14.44 4.06
C PRO A 128 -1.86 15.88 3.56
N ASN A 129 -2.28 16.04 2.30
CA ASN A 129 -2.40 17.37 1.66
C ASN A 129 -3.83 17.77 1.32
N SER A 130 -4.82 16.94 1.66
CA SER A 130 -6.22 17.27 1.41
C SER A 130 -6.77 18.30 2.41
N ASN A 131 -7.95 18.84 2.11
CA ASN A 131 -8.69 19.73 3.03
C ASN A 131 -9.50 18.95 4.07
N SER A 132 -9.34 17.63 4.17
CA SER A 132 -10.02 16.82 5.17
C SER A 132 -9.66 17.24 6.60
N MET A 133 -10.59 17.05 7.52
CA MET A 133 -10.34 17.32 8.96
C MET A 133 -9.18 16.47 9.48
N LEU A 134 -9.05 15.23 9.00
CA LEU A 134 -7.96 14.32 9.38
C LEU A 134 -6.60 14.90 8.98
N ASP A 135 -6.44 15.34 7.72
CA ASP A 135 -5.17 15.87 7.24
C ASP A 135 -4.82 17.21 7.91
N LYS A 136 -5.82 18.06 8.17
CA LYS A 136 -5.62 19.30 8.96
C LYS A 136 -5.12 19.01 10.36
N THR A 137 -5.76 18.05 11.04
CA THR A 137 -5.35 17.62 12.39
C THR A 137 -3.97 17.00 12.37
N PHE A 138 -3.67 16.14 11.38
CA PHE A 138 -2.35 15.56 11.21
C PHE A 138 -1.28 16.66 11.06
N ARG A 139 -1.46 17.59 10.14
CA ARG A 139 -0.49 18.69 9.93
C ARG A 139 -0.28 19.54 11.17
N PHE A 140 -1.34 19.87 11.90
CA PHE A 140 -1.25 20.63 13.15
C PHE A 140 -0.46 19.87 14.22
N VAL A 141 -0.76 18.58 14.42
CA VAL A 141 -0.07 17.75 15.42
C VAL A 141 1.40 17.52 15.06
N GLU A 142 1.70 17.29 13.78
CA GLU A 142 3.09 17.11 13.34
C GLU A 142 3.90 18.39 13.47
N TRP A 143 3.31 19.54 13.16
CA TRP A 143 3.95 20.84 13.38
C TRP A 143 4.28 21.08 14.87
N LEU A 144 3.37 20.68 15.79
CA LEU A 144 3.54 20.94 17.22
C LEU A 144 4.40 19.87 17.91
N PHE A 145 4.21 18.61 17.60
CA PHE A 145 4.77 17.46 18.32
C PHE A 145 5.65 16.53 17.47
N GLY A 146 5.91 16.86 16.21
CA GLY A 146 6.72 16.02 15.32
C GLY A 146 8.15 15.84 15.82
N SER A 147 8.66 16.80 16.59
CA SER A 147 9.99 16.72 17.21
C SER A 147 10.15 15.63 18.26
N LEU A 148 9.04 15.08 18.80
CA LEU A 148 9.06 13.98 19.77
C LEU A 148 9.24 12.60 19.12
N LEU A 149 9.23 12.50 17.79
CA LEU A 149 9.61 11.29 17.06
C LEU A 149 11.09 11.35 16.69
N ASP A 150 11.70 10.18 16.54
CA ASP A 150 13.09 10.06 16.10
C ASP A 150 13.20 10.16 14.58
N GLY A 151 12.15 9.79 13.84
CA GLY A 151 12.13 9.93 12.40
C GLY A 151 10.82 9.50 11.75
N TYR A 152 10.82 9.60 10.42
CA TYR A 152 9.67 9.24 9.58
C TYR A 152 10.12 8.39 8.39
N ILE A 153 9.29 7.44 8.01
CA ILE A 153 9.39 6.74 6.73
C ILE A 153 8.15 7.04 5.92
N VAL A 154 8.34 7.60 4.74
CA VAL A 154 7.26 7.90 3.78
C VAL A 154 7.39 7.03 2.54
N ASN A 155 6.28 6.79 1.84
CA ASN A 155 6.28 5.96 0.64
C ASN A 155 6.08 6.75 -0.67
N SER A 156 6.16 8.09 -0.61
CA SER A 156 6.16 8.94 -1.79
C SER A 156 6.96 10.22 -1.53
N ASN A 157 7.58 10.75 -2.58
CA ASN A 157 8.29 12.02 -2.51
C ASN A 157 7.32 13.20 -2.26
N SER A 158 6.11 13.10 -2.79
CA SER A 158 5.04 14.06 -2.54
C SER A 158 4.73 14.17 -1.04
N ALA A 159 4.55 13.04 -0.34
CA ALA A 159 4.37 13.02 1.12
C ALA A 159 5.61 13.56 1.85
N ARG A 160 6.84 13.20 1.39
CA ARG A 160 8.09 13.72 1.95
C ARG A 160 8.17 15.23 1.87
N LEU A 161 7.88 15.81 0.72
CA LEU A 161 7.94 17.26 0.51
C LEU A 161 6.92 18.01 1.38
N ASN A 162 5.72 17.44 1.56
CA ASN A 162 4.72 18.05 2.42
C ASN A 162 5.07 17.92 3.91
N LEU A 163 5.60 16.78 4.33
CA LEU A 163 6.01 16.58 5.72
C LEU A 163 7.23 17.43 6.09
N ASN A 164 8.20 17.63 5.18
CA ASN A 164 9.35 18.51 5.37
C ASN A 164 8.99 19.97 5.68
N LYS A 165 7.80 20.43 5.27
CA LYS A 165 7.29 21.77 5.62
C LYS A 165 6.83 21.87 7.08
N LEU A 166 6.58 20.74 7.74
CA LEU A 166 5.98 20.67 9.06
C LEU A 166 7.01 20.30 10.14
N VAL A 167 7.96 19.43 9.83
CA VAL A 167 8.89 18.86 10.81
C VAL A 167 10.34 18.99 10.34
N LYS A 168 11.26 19.24 11.31
CA LYS A 168 12.71 19.25 11.07
C LYS A 168 13.34 17.96 11.57
N LYS A 169 12.96 16.85 10.97
CA LYS A 169 13.44 15.49 11.33
C LYS A 169 13.88 14.75 10.07
N ASN A 170 14.61 13.66 10.29
CA ASN A 170 14.94 12.76 9.18
C ASN A 170 13.68 12.12 8.62
N ILE A 171 13.42 12.34 7.33
CA ILE A 171 12.30 11.74 6.61
C ILE A 171 12.88 10.89 5.47
N GLU A 172 12.86 9.58 5.68
CA GLU A 172 13.34 8.61 4.70
C GLU A 172 12.24 8.28 3.69
N LEU A 173 12.60 8.30 2.41
CA LEU A 173 11.71 7.89 1.33
C LEU A 173 11.98 6.43 0.98
N ILE A 174 11.03 5.56 1.27
CA ILE A 174 11.08 4.15 0.89
C ILE A 174 9.76 3.77 0.21
N TYR A 175 9.82 3.61 -1.11
CA TYR A 175 8.66 3.16 -1.90
C TYR A 175 8.22 1.75 -1.50
N ASN A 176 6.97 1.40 -1.82
CA ASN A 176 6.52 0.02 -1.73
C ASN A 176 7.25 -0.85 -2.75
N GLY A 177 7.40 -2.13 -2.42
CA GLY A 177 8.01 -3.12 -3.29
C GLY A 177 7.08 -4.29 -3.60
N ILE A 178 7.32 -4.97 -4.71
CA ILE A 178 6.62 -6.18 -5.17
C ILE A 178 7.57 -7.37 -5.09
N ALA A 179 7.09 -8.49 -4.51
CA ALA A 179 7.86 -9.72 -4.35
C ALA A 179 7.93 -10.52 -5.66
N ASP A 180 6.77 -10.76 -6.25
CA ASP A 180 6.62 -11.66 -7.39
C ASP A 180 6.45 -10.83 -8.65
N ILE A 181 7.49 -10.83 -9.49
CA ILE A 181 7.43 -10.26 -10.83
C ILE A 181 7.20 -11.44 -11.77
N GLN A 182 6.00 -11.47 -12.34
CA GLN A 182 5.67 -12.49 -13.31
C GLN A 182 6.54 -12.31 -14.59
N PRO A 183 7.02 -13.39 -15.20
CA PRO A 183 7.69 -13.27 -16.49
C PRO A 183 6.72 -12.66 -17.51
N ILE A 184 7.25 -11.83 -18.40
CA ILE A 184 6.45 -11.24 -19.49
C ILE A 184 5.82 -12.37 -20.29
N ASN A 185 4.55 -12.62 -20.08
CA ASN A 185 3.82 -13.63 -20.83
C ASN A 185 3.53 -13.06 -22.23
N SER A 186 4.22 -13.56 -23.25
CA SER A 186 3.98 -13.19 -24.65
C SER A 186 2.59 -13.61 -25.15
N LYS A 187 1.93 -14.50 -24.41
CA LYS A 187 0.53 -14.90 -24.64
C LYS A 187 -0.37 -14.12 -23.67
N LYS A 188 -0.57 -12.81 -23.88
CA LYS A 188 -1.75 -12.18 -23.33
C LYS A 188 -2.99 -12.92 -23.85
N SER A 189 -3.92 -13.25 -22.94
CA SER A 189 -5.18 -13.88 -23.30
C SER A 189 -5.87 -13.07 -24.41
N ASP A 190 -6.67 -13.72 -25.26
CA ASP A 190 -7.47 -13.04 -26.30
C ASP A 190 -8.50 -12.02 -25.73
N ASN A 191 -8.60 -11.91 -24.40
CA ASN A 191 -9.47 -10.99 -23.67
C ASN A 191 -8.91 -9.55 -23.66
N LYS A 192 -8.91 -8.91 -24.83
CA LYS A 192 -8.35 -7.56 -25.03
C LYS A 192 -9.17 -6.42 -24.38
N ASN A 193 -10.34 -6.70 -23.82
CA ASN A 193 -11.32 -5.69 -23.43
C ASN A 193 -11.70 -5.71 -21.95
N ILE A 194 -10.89 -6.37 -21.10
CA ILE A 194 -11.10 -6.37 -19.65
C ILE A 194 -10.27 -5.27 -19.01
N ILE A 195 -10.93 -4.38 -18.29
CA ILE A 195 -10.35 -3.29 -17.55
C ILE A 195 -10.51 -3.58 -16.06
N ILE A 196 -9.42 -3.49 -15.29
CA ILE A 196 -9.44 -3.83 -13.88
C ILE A 196 -9.10 -2.64 -12.98
N THR A 197 -9.78 -2.56 -11.83
CA THR A 197 -9.49 -1.64 -10.74
C THR A 197 -9.38 -2.43 -9.44
N ILE A 198 -8.25 -2.31 -8.74
CA ILE A 198 -8.01 -2.95 -7.45
C ILE A 198 -7.85 -1.85 -6.40
N ALA A 199 -8.96 -1.53 -5.73
CA ALA A 199 -9.03 -0.53 -4.67
C ALA A 199 -10.30 -0.71 -3.84
N ASN A 200 -10.25 -0.45 -2.53
CA ASN A 200 -11.46 -0.42 -1.72
C ASN A 200 -12.42 0.66 -2.24
N LEU A 201 -13.72 0.35 -2.29
CA LEU A 201 -14.74 1.30 -2.69
C LEU A 201 -14.85 2.38 -1.61
N SER A 202 -14.38 3.56 -1.92
CA SER A 202 -14.42 4.73 -1.04
C SER A 202 -14.47 6.01 -1.86
N VAL A 203 -14.98 7.08 -1.29
CA VAL A 203 -15.13 8.38 -1.97
C VAL A 203 -13.82 8.84 -2.62
N ARG A 204 -12.70 8.73 -1.89
CA ARG A 204 -11.39 9.16 -2.37
C ARG A 204 -10.88 8.40 -3.60
N LYS A 205 -11.46 7.24 -3.92
CA LYS A 205 -11.06 6.39 -5.06
C LYS A 205 -11.78 6.74 -6.37
N GLY A 206 -12.67 7.74 -6.36
CA GLY A 206 -13.22 8.34 -7.56
C GLY A 206 -14.16 7.47 -8.39
N TYR A 207 -14.80 6.48 -7.78
CA TYR A 207 -15.68 5.55 -8.52
C TYR A 207 -16.86 6.24 -9.21
N GLU A 208 -17.37 7.36 -8.69
CA GLU A 208 -18.47 8.11 -9.32
C GLU A 208 -18.02 8.72 -10.65
N ASP A 209 -16.84 9.35 -10.70
CA ASP A 209 -16.24 9.87 -11.94
C ASP A 209 -15.90 8.72 -12.90
N TYR A 210 -15.41 7.62 -12.34
CA TYR A 210 -15.07 6.45 -13.13
C TYR A 210 -16.29 5.81 -13.81
N LEU A 211 -17.42 5.68 -13.13
CA LEU A 211 -18.65 5.17 -13.73
C LEU A 211 -19.14 6.06 -14.88
N ARG A 212 -19.00 7.38 -14.78
CA ARG A 212 -19.26 8.30 -15.90
C ARG A 212 -18.31 8.07 -17.08
N ALA A 213 -17.03 7.86 -16.81
CA ALA A 213 -16.07 7.52 -17.87
C ALA A 213 -16.39 6.16 -18.51
N ILE A 214 -16.76 5.16 -17.71
CA ILE A 214 -17.16 3.83 -18.19
C ILE A 214 -18.34 3.92 -19.17
N ALA A 215 -19.36 4.74 -18.88
CA ALA A 215 -20.47 4.93 -19.79
C ALA A 215 -20.03 5.45 -21.18
N ILE A 216 -19.02 6.34 -21.21
CA ILE A 216 -18.43 6.82 -22.46
C ILE A 216 -17.67 5.70 -23.18
N VAL A 217 -16.87 4.93 -22.42
CA VAL A 217 -16.10 3.81 -22.99
C VAL A 217 -17.04 2.75 -23.59
N VAL A 218 -18.06 2.32 -22.85
CA VAL A 218 -19.01 1.30 -23.31
C VAL A 218 -19.75 1.74 -24.58
N ASN A 219 -20.08 3.02 -24.74
CA ASN A 219 -20.67 3.54 -25.96
C ASN A 219 -19.74 3.44 -27.20
N LYS A 220 -18.40 3.44 -26.98
CA LYS A 220 -17.42 3.35 -28.08
C LYS A 220 -16.88 1.94 -28.27
N VAL A 221 -16.78 1.17 -27.20
CA VAL A 221 -16.25 -0.21 -27.13
C VAL A 221 -17.25 -1.07 -26.35
N PRO A 222 -18.39 -1.46 -26.95
CA PRO A 222 -19.48 -2.14 -26.24
C PRO A 222 -19.11 -3.48 -25.60
N GLU A 223 -18.09 -4.13 -26.13
CA GLU A 223 -17.54 -5.38 -25.58
C GLU A 223 -16.63 -5.19 -24.35
N SER A 224 -16.35 -3.96 -23.94
CA SER A 224 -15.52 -3.68 -22.76
C SER A 224 -16.16 -4.19 -21.46
N ARG A 225 -15.35 -4.74 -20.56
CA ARG A 225 -15.76 -5.26 -19.27
C ARG A 225 -14.88 -4.67 -18.17
N PHE A 226 -15.51 -4.22 -17.10
CA PHE A 226 -14.85 -3.54 -15.99
C PHE A 226 -14.97 -4.38 -14.72
N LEU A 227 -13.83 -4.74 -14.13
CA LEU A 227 -13.77 -5.52 -12.89
C LEU A 227 -13.35 -4.62 -11.73
N PHE A 228 -14.17 -4.55 -10.68
CA PHE A 228 -13.85 -3.83 -9.45
C PHE A 228 -13.56 -4.81 -8.33
N LEU A 229 -12.34 -4.77 -7.80
CA LEU A 229 -11.86 -5.60 -6.70
C LEU A 229 -11.51 -4.72 -5.50
N GLY A 230 -12.05 -5.07 -4.33
CA GLY A 230 -11.78 -4.38 -3.08
C GLY A 230 -12.95 -4.45 -2.10
N LYS A 231 -12.75 -4.03 -0.86
CA LYS A 231 -13.83 -3.96 0.14
C LYS A 231 -14.78 -2.82 -0.18
N ASP A 232 -16.06 -3.05 0.03
CA ASP A 232 -17.04 -1.97 0.00
C ASP A 232 -17.04 -1.22 1.34
N ASN A 233 -16.69 0.06 1.29
CA ASN A 233 -16.75 0.99 2.41
C ASN A 233 -17.82 2.08 2.19
N LEU A 234 -18.77 1.83 1.27
CA LEU A 234 -19.82 2.78 0.87
C LEU A 234 -21.21 2.15 0.93
N ASP A 235 -21.33 1.00 1.64
CA ASP A 235 -22.60 0.34 1.95
C ASP A 235 -23.50 0.11 0.70
N GLY A 236 -22.92 -0.36 -0.41
CA GLY A 236 -23.66 -0.66 -1.65
C GLY A 236 -23.88 0.54 -2.57
N LYS A 237 -23.40 1.73 -2.22
CA LYS A 237 -23.62 2.93 -3.06
C LYS A 237 -23.10 2.77 -4.48
N ILE A 238 -21.92 2.14 -4.66
CA ILE A 238 -21.34 1.96 -6.01
C ILE A 238 -22.15 0.98 -6.84
N GLN A 239 -22.61 -0.12 -6.22
CA GLN A 239 -23.48 -1.09 -6.88
C GLN A 239 -24.80 -0.43 -7.33
N GLN A 240 -25.38 0.44 -6.49
CA GLN A 240 -26.57 1.19 -6.87
C GLN A 240 -26.28 2.14 -8.06
N LEU A 241 -25.16 2.83 -8.05
CA LEU A 241 -24.76 3.71 -9.15
C LEU A 241 -24.50 2.93 -10.46
N ILE A 242 -24.01 1.70 -10.40
CA ILE A 242 -23.89 0.83 -11.59
C ILE A 242 -25.28 0.59 -12.21
N ILE A 243 -26.28 0.27 -11.38
CA ILE A 243 -27.67 0.07 -11.83
C ILE A 243 -28.28 1.36 -12.39
N ASP A 244 -28.17 2.46 -11.66
CA ASP A 244 -28.73 3.76 -12.03
C ASP A 244 -28.18 4.27 -13.38
N ASN A 245 -26.97 3.85 -13.75
CA ASN A 245 -26.34 4.20 -15.03
C ASN A 245 -26.48 3.10 -16.11
N ASN A 246 -27.24 2.04 -15.88
CA ASN A 246 -27.45 0.89 -16.80
C ASN A 246 -26.11 0.22 -17.21
N LEU A 247 -25.18 0.06 -16.26
CA LEU A 247 -23.84 -0.50 -16.49
C LEU A 247 -23.69 -1.95 -16.01
N GLU A 248 -24.75 -2.62 -15.56
CA GLU A 248 -24.72 -3.97 -14.96
C GLU A 248 -24.15 -5.04 -15.91
N ASN A 249 -24.33 -4.84 -17.20
CA ASN A 249 -23.79 -5.74 -18.22
C ASN A 249 -22.30 -5.51 -18.52
N SER A 250 -21.73 -4.38 -18.08
CA SER A 250 -20.36 -3.98 -18.38
C SER A 250 -19.46 -3.91 -17.15
N VAL A 251 -20.02 -3.68 -15.96
CA VAL A 251 -19.27 -3.53 -14.70
C VAL A 251 -19.63 -4.66 -13.76
N GLN A 252 -18.61 -5.35 -13.27
CA GLN A 252 -18.73 -6.39 -12.25
C GLN A 252 -17.97 -6.02 -11.00
N TYR A 253 -18.65 -5.89 -9.86
CA TYR A 253 -18.04 -5.79 -8.55
C TYR A 253 -17.84 -7.17 -7.96
N LEU A 254 -16.56 -7.53 -7.65
CA LEU A 254 -16.15 -8.87 -7.21
C LEU A 254 -15.84 -8.92 -5.70
N GLY A 255 -15.99 -7.79 -4.99
CA GLY A 255 -15.62 -7.73 -3.60
C GLY A 255 -14.10 -7.83 -3.37
N PHE A 256 -13.72 -8.09 -2.14
CA PHE A 256 -12.31 -8.31 -1.79
C PHE A 256 -11.84 -9.68 -2.31
N GLN A 257 -10.76 -9.67 -3.07
CA GLN A 257 -10.09 -10.88 -3.56
C GLN A 257 -8.72 -11.01 -2.90
N GLU A 258 -8.42 -12.17 -2.37
CA GLU A 258 -7.11 -12.46 -1.78
C GLU A 258 -6.06 -12.69 -2.86
N LYS A 259 -6.43 -13.46 -3.89
CA LYS A 259 -5.62 -13.77 -5.07
C LYS A 259 -6.11 -12.92 -6.23
N ILE A 260 -5.24 -12.05 -6.73
CA ILE A 260 -5.56 -11.10 -7.79
C ILE A 260 -4.89 -11.42 -9.13
N ASP A 261 -3.95 -12.38 -9.12
CA ASP A 261 -3.07 -12.68 -10.24
C ASP A 261 -3.84 -13.05 -11.50
N GLU A 262 -4.81 -13.99 -11.38
CA GLU A 262 -5.64 -14.43 -12.50
C GLU A 262 -6.45 -13.27 -13.12
N PHE A 263 -6.92 -12.34 -12.29
CA PHE A 263 -7.63 -11.15 -12.79
C PHE A 263 -6.71 -10.19 -13.53
N LEU A 264 -5.48 -10.00 -13.02
CA LEU A 264 -4.48 -9.16 -13.67
C LEU A 264 -3.99 -9.78 -14.98
N GLU A 265 -3.73 -11.10 -15.01
CA GLU A 265 -3.32 -11.83 -16.21
C GLU A 265 -4.33 -11.70 -17.36
N ASN A 266 -5.61 -11.71 -17.01
CA ASN A 266 -6.72 -11.65 -17.99
C ASN A 266 -7.18 -10.23 -18.32
N SER A 267 -6.51 -9.20 -17.79
CA SER A 267 -6.86 -7.80 -18.04
C SER A 267 -5.99 -7.17 -19.13
N ALA A 268 -6.53 -6.13 -19.77
CA ALA A 268 -5.83 -5.34 -20.79
C ALA A 268 -5.30 -4.01 -20.25
N VAL A 269 -6.02 -3.38 -19.32
CA VAL A 269 -5.72 -2.06 -18.77
C VAL A 269 -6.05 -2.04 -17.28
N PHE A 270 -5.18 -1.45 -16.49
CA PHE A 270 -5.44 -1.14 -15.09
C PHE A 270 -5.86 0.33 -14.93
N VAL A 271 -6.91 0.60 -14.15
CA VAL A 271 -7.38 1.97 -13.91
C VAL A 271 -7.41 2.28 -12.42
N LEU A 272 -6.84 3.44 -12.03
CA LEU A 272 -6.91 3.95 -10.66
C LEU A 272 -7.32 5.42 -10.66
N PRO A 273 -8.63 5.74 -10.60
CA PRO A 273 -9.15 7.10 -10.74
C PRO A 273 -9.23 7.83 -9.39
N SER A 274 -8.25 7.63 -8.51
CA SER A 274 -8.22 8.22 -7.18
C SER A 274 -8.20 9.74 -7.22
N LEU A 275 -8.98 10.39 -6.34
CA LEU A 275 -9.13 11.84 -6.27
C LEU A 275 -8.10 12.52 -5.37
N TYR A 276 -7.63 11.81 -4.33
CA TYR A 276 -6.64 12.33 -3.35
C TYR A 276 -6.12 11.23 -2.43
N GLY A 277 -5.02 11.53 -1.71
CA GLY A 277 -4.52 10.72 -0.60
C GLY A 277 -3.75 9.47 -1.01
N GLU A 278 -3.12 9.46 -2.19
CA GLU A 278 -2.25 8.37 -2.62
C GLU A 278 -0.80 8.64 -2.21
N GLY A 279 -0.15 7.59 -1.67
CA GLY A 279 1.29 7.58 -1.51
C GLY A 279 1.93 6.82 -2.67
N CYS A 280 2.23 5.55 -2.43
CA CYS A 280 2.72 4.60 -3.43
C CYS A 280 1.70 3.44 -3.53
N PRO A 281 0.65 3.57 -4.37
CA PRO A 281 -0.35 2.52 -4.49
C PRO A 281 0.25 1.21 -5.02
N THR A 282 0.22 0.17 -4.18
CA THR A 282 0.75 -1.17 -4.54
C THR A 282 0.02 -1.77 -5.73
N SER A 283 -1.26 -1.46 -5.90
CA SER A 283 -2.05 -1.96 -7.03
C SER A 283 -1.54 -1.47 -8.40
N ILE A 284 -0.90 -0.31 -8.49
CA ILE A 284 -0.19 0.12 -9.70
C ILE A 284 1.05 -0.75 -9.94
N LEU A 285 1.82 -1.02 -8.89
CA LEU A 285 3.00 -1.89 -9.00
C LEU A 285 2.61 -3.33 -9.34
N GLU A 286 1.52 -3.82 -8.73
CA GLU A 286 0.91 -5.12 -9.05
C GLU A 286 0.46 -5.16 -10.52
N ALA A 287 -0.21 -4.14 -11.04
CA ALA A 287 -0.59 -4.06 -12.45
C ALA A 287 0.64 -4.06 -13.39
N PHE A 288 1.66 -3.27 -13.06
CA PHE A 288 2.90 -3.24 -13.83
C PHE A 288 3.64 -4.57 -13.81
N SER A 289 3.62 -5.34 -12.70
CA SER A 289 4.25 -6.67 -12.63
C SER A 289 3.59 -7.68 -13.58
N PHE A 290 2.34 -7.44 -14.01
CA PHE A 290 1.63 -8.19 -15.05
C PHE A 290 1.68 -7.50 -16.43
N SER A 291 2.55 -6.53 -16.63
CA SER A 291 2.68 -5.78 -17.89
C SER A 291 1.37 -5.11 -18.33
N LEU A 292 0.56 -4.62 -17.39
CA LEU A 292 -0.63 -3.84 -17.70
C LEU A 292 -0.27 -2.34 -17.77
N PRO A 293 -0.68 -1.62 -18.82
CA PRO A 293 -0.61 -0.16 -18.82
C PRO A 293 -1.58 0.41 -17.79
N VAL A 294 -1.20 1.54 -17.19
CA VAL A 294 -2.00 2.18 -16.15
C VAL A 294 -2.67 3.43 -16.67
N VAL A 295 -3.96 3.61 -16.38
CA VAL A 295 -4.68 4.87 -16.59
C VAL A 295 -5.08 5.41 -15.22
N ALA A 296 -4.71 6.65 -14.90
CA ALA A 296 -4.96 7.21 -13.58
C ALA A 296 -5.09 8.74 -13.61
N TYR A 297 -5.63 9.31 -12.53
CA TYR A 297 -5.49 10.75 -12.29
C TYR A 297 -4.10 11.08 -11.73
N GLN A 298 -3.53 12.21 -12.18
CA GLN A 298 -2.20 12.68 -11.75
C GLN A 298 -2.26 13.36 -10.39
N ILE A 299 -2.32 12.56 -9.33
CA ILE A 299 -2.37 13.05 -7.96
C ILE A 299 -1.21 12.51 -7.13
N ASP A 300 -0.80 13.29 -6.17
CA ASP A 300 0.06 12.89 -5.04
C ASP A 300 1.30 12.10 -5.51
N GLY A 301 1.41 10.82 -5.11
CA GLY A 301 2.53 9.95 -5.48
C GLY A 301 2.32 9.14 -6.76
N ILE A 302 1.16 9.24 -7.44
CA ILE A 302 0.91 8.48 -8.68
C ILE A 302 1.88 8.88 -9.80
N PRO A 303 2.20 10.18 -10.06
CA PRO A 303 3.18 10.57 -11.06
C PRO A 303 4.63 10.11 -10.77
N GLU A 304 4.90 9.65 -9.56
CA GLU A 304 6.19 9.05 -9.21
C GLU A 304 6.31 7.60 -9.72
N LEU A 305 5.17 6.92 -9.89
CA LEU A 305 5.08 5.54 -10.37
C LEU A 305 4.81 5.47 -11.87
N VAL A 306 3.91 6.32 -12.36
CA VAL A 306 3.43 6.32 -13.75
C VAL A 306 4.03 7.49 -14.51
N THR A 307 4.72 7.21 -15.62
CA THR A 307 5.21 8.20 -16.56
C THR A 307 4.25 8.32 -17.74
N HIS A 308 3.56 9.47 -17.83
CA HIS A 308 2.58 9.69 -18.89
C HIS A 308 3.16 9.45 -20.30
N GLY A 309 2.45 8.65 -21.08
CA GLY A 309 2.84 8.30 -22.46
C GLY A 309 3.91 7.20 -22.58
N VAL A 310 4.50 6.74 -21.46
CA VAL A 310 5.57 5.71 -21.46
C VAL A 310 5.08 4.37 -20.91
N ASP A 311 4.55 4.35 -19.69
CA ASP A 311 4.06 3.15 -19.02
C ASP A 311 2.59 3.26 -18.59
N GLY A 312 1.98 4.42 -18.84
CA GLY A 312 0.57 4.68 -18.59
C GLY A 312 0.13 6.06 -19.07
N LEU A 313 -1.10 6.39 -18.77
CA LEU A 313 -1.71 7.67 -19.11
C LEU A 313 -2.21 8.34 -17.83
N LEU A 314 -1.81 9.60 -17.64
CA LEU A 314 -2.20 10.42 -16.49
C LEU A 314 -3.06 11.59 -16.96
N PHE A 315 -4.12 11.87 -16.22
CA PHE A 315 -5.07 12.94 -16.51
C PHE A 315 -5.37 13.77 -15.27
N ASP A 316 -5.89 14.97 -15.47
CA ASP A 316 -6.29 15.85 -14.35
C ASP A 316 -7.50 15.25 -13.62
N VAL A 317 -7.54 15.47 -12.30
CA VAL A 317 -8.65 15.00 -11.46
C VAL A 317 -9.97 15.59 -11.95
N GLY A 318 -10.96 14.70 -12.15
CA GLY A 318 -12.29 15.08 -12.62
C GLY A 318 -12.43 15.26 -14.14
N ASP A 319 -11.32 15.12 -14.90
CA ASP A 319 -11.42 15.07 -16.36
C ASP A 319 -11.88 13.67 -16.81
N VAL A 320 -13.18 13.46 -16.65
CA VAL A 320 -13.87 12.20 -16.98
C VAL A 320 -13.73 11.85 -18.46
N ASN A 321 -13.77 12.85 -19.34
CA ASN A 321 -13.66 12.62 -20.79
C ASN A 321 -12.24 12.16 -21.16
N ALA A 322 -11.22 12.84 -20.67
CA ALA A 322 -9.84 12.44 -20.94
C ALA A 322 -9.51 11.05 -20.35
N LEU A 323 -10.03 10.73 -19.15
CA LEU A 323 -9.91 9.40 -18.57
C LEU A 323 -10.54 8.33 -19.47
N ALA A 324 -11.76 8.57 -20.00
CA ALA A 324 -12.44 7.68 -20.91
C ALA A 324 -11.68 7.52 -22.24
N ASP A 325 -11.25 8.62 -22.84
CA ASP A 325 -10.48 8.62 -24.08
C ASP A 325 -9.14 7.86 -23.91
N GLY A 326 -8.50 8.01 -22.77
CA GLY A 326 -7.27 7.26 -22.44
C GLY A 326 -7.51 5.75 -22.42
N ILE A 327 -8.61 5.29 -21.81
CA ILE A 327 -8.99 3.87 -21.79
C ILE A 327 -9.30 3.38 -23.21
N ILE A 328 -10.14 4.13 -23.97
CA ILE A 328 -10.51 3.79 -25.35
C ILE A 328 -9.27 3.66 -26.23
N ASN A 329 -8.34 4.60 -26.16
CA ASN A 329 -7.11 4.58 -26.93
C ASN A 329 -6.27 3.33 -26.67
N LEU A 330 -6.17 2.87 -25.41
CA LEU A 330 -5.42 1.64 -25.09
C LEU A 330 -6.14 0.36 -25.52
N LEU A 331 -7.48 0.35 -25.51
CA LEU A 331 -8.28 -0.78 -26.01
C LEU A 331 -8.22 -0.91 -27.54
N LEU A 332 -8.25 0.22 -28.26
CA LEU A 332 -8.21 0.26 -29.72
C LEU A 332 -6.81 0.15 -30.32
N ASP A 333 -5.75 0.37 -29.53
CA ASP A 333 -4.35 0.23 -29.95
C ASP A 333 -3.62 -0.78 -29.04
N PRO A 334 -3.77 -2.10 -29.30
CA PRO A 334 -3.14 -3.14 -28.50
C PRO A 334 -1.60 -3.11 -28.54
N GLU A 335 -1.00 -2.59 -29.62
CA GLU A 335 0.45 -2.47 -29.74
C GLU A 335 0.98 -1.43 -28.75
N LYS A 336 0.37 -0.24 -28.73
CA LYS A 336 0.67 0.82 -27.78
C LYS A 336 0.45 0.35 -26.33
N SER A 337 -0.69 -0.30 -26.06
CA SER A 337 -1.03 -0.87 -24.76
C SER A 337 0.04 -1.84 -24.27
N THR A 338 0.46 -2.76 -25.14
CA THR A 338 1.51 -3.75 -24.82
C THR A 338 2.87 -3.08 -24.57
N LYS A 339 3.28 -2.12 -25.39
CA LYS A 339 4.54 -1.39 -25.18
C LYS A 339 4.56 -0.66 -23.85
N MET A 340 3.47 0.02 -23.50
CA MET A 340 3.33 0.69 -22.21
C MET A 340 3.39 -0.29 -21.03
N GLY A 341 2.69 -1.41 -21.13
CA GLY A 341 2.72 -2.44 -20.09
C GLY A 341 4.12 -3.02 -19.87
N ILE A 342 4.88 -3.30 -20.96
CA ILE A 342 6.26 -3.77 -20.87
C ILE A 342 7.15 -2.71 -20.20
N SER A 343 6.96 -1.44 -20.51
CA SER A 343 7.72 -0.34 -19.87
C SER A 343 7.43 -0.27 -18.37
N GLY A 344 6.16 -0.46 -17.96
CA GLY A 344 5.77 -0.53 -16.55
C GLY A 344 6.40 -1.72 -15.81
N TYR A 345 6.38 -2.90 -16.44
CA TYR A 345 7.03 -4.11 -15.92
C TYR A 345 8.54 -3.87 -15.69
N GLN A 346 9.24 -3.30 -16.70
CA GLN A 346 10.67 -3.03 -16.56
C GLN A 346 10.93 -2.02 -15.42
N LYS A 347 10.09 -0.98 -15.29
CA LYS A 347 10.21 -0.03 -14.20
C LYS A 347 10.08 -0.69 -12.81
N VAL A 348 9.13 -1.61 -12.62
CA VAL A 348 8.99 -2.34 -11.35
C VAL A 348 10.22 -3.17 -11.08
N LYS A 349 10.72 -3.88 -12.08
CA LYS A 349 11.93 -4.71 -11.99
C LYS A 349 13.17 -3.91 -11.61
N ASP A 350 13.29 -2.68 -12.09
CA ASP A 350 14.48 -1.86 -11.87
C ASP A 350 14.44 -1.06 -10.56
N TYR A 351 13.23 -0.70 -10.05
CA TYR A 351 13.11 0.30 -8.99
C TYR A 351 12.19 -0.07 -7.82
N PHE A 352 11.34 -1.10 -7.97
CA PHE A 352 10.29 -1.38 -6.98
C PHE A 352 10.26 -2.84 -6.52
N LEU A 353 11.43 -3.46 -6.38
CA LEU A 353 11.54 -4.80 -5.83
C LEU A 353 11.35 -4.82 -4.31
N LEU A 354 10.74 -5.89 -3.80
CA LEU A 354 10.53 -6.07 -2.37
C LEU A 354 11.86 -6.15 -1.61
N ASN A 355 12.87 -6.81 -2.18
CA ASN A 355 14.18 -6.93 -1.54
C ASN A 355 14.87 -5.56 -1.34
N ASP A 356 14.70 -4.63 -2.29
CA ASP A 356 15.20 -3.26 -2.15
C ASP A 356 14.44 -2.51 -1.05
N MET A 357 13.13 -2.72 -0.94
CA MET A 357 12.33 -2.16 0.14
C MET A 357 12.77 -2.70 1.50
N VAL A 358 13.00 -4.02 1.63
CA VAL A 358 13.53 -4.67 2.85
C VAL A 358 14.87 -4.05 3.23
N LYS A 359 15.83 -4.05 2.30
CA LYS A 359 17.17 -3.51 2.53
C LYS A 359 17.13 -2.05 3.00
N LYS A 360 16.36 -1.19 2.34
CA LYS A 360 16.25 0.24 2.73
C LYS A 360 15.65 0.42 4.12
N HIS A 361 14.67 -0.42 4.54
CA HIS A 361 14.14 -0.39 5.90
C HIS A 361 15.20 -0.86 6.92
N ASN A 362 15.92 -1.95 6.64
CA ASN A 362 16.99 -2.44 7.50
C ASN A 362 18.09 -1.38 7.66
N ASP A 363 18.59 -0.81 6.57
CA ASP A 363 19.59 0.25 6.58
C ASP A 363 19.13 1.47 7.39
N TYR A 364 17.84 1.84 7.27
CA TYR A 364 17.28 2.94 8.05
C TYR A 364 17.32 2.64 9.56
N PHE A 365 16.82 1.48 9.99
CA PHE A 365 16.79 1.14 11.42
C PHE A 365 18.19 0.95 11.99
N LEU A 366 19.13 0.35 11.26
CA LEU A 366 20.51 0.20 11.70
C LEU A 366 21.23 1.54 11.91
N ARG A 367 20.89 2.57 11.12
CA ARG A 367 21.43 3.94 11.30
C ARG A 367 20.90 4.67 12.53
N LEU A 368 19.83 4.19 13.18
CA LEU A 368 19.31 4.78 14.42
C LEU A 368 20.12 4.36 15.65
N LYS A 369 20.85 3.23 15.57
CA LYS A 369 21.78 2.78 16.62
C LYS A 369 23.05 3.61 16.63
#